data_d41f8ecc197024558459fe5a7a684cbe
#
_entry.id   d41f8ecc197024558459fe5a7a684cbe
#
_cell.length_a   1.000
_cell.length_b   1.000
_cell.length_c   1.000
_cell.angle_alpha   90.00
_cell.angle_beta   90.00
_cell.angle_gamma   90.00
#
_symmetry.space_group_name_H-M   'P 1'
#
loop_
_entity.id
_entity.type
_entity.pdbx_description
1 polymer ?
#
loop_
_entity_poly.entity_id
_entity_poly.type
_entity_poly.pdbx_seq_one_letter_code
_entity_poly.pdbx_strand_id
1 'polypeptide(L)'
;ASKALMDGGFTHILFVDTDMGFAVSAVRKLVEADKPVVGCAYPYRTVPLHDAVEGPHASIRSLISQAAPYAVTLPEGVSNLVVSNGLCEAGSIGTGLLLICTEALAGMVAKRAVEDFRTTFPYTQWHHHDVYYGFFHHVTLDGALVGEDYSFCHRWRLECGGTIHAVVDEEIFHIGPLPVIGRYVDRLKAGKR
;
A
#
# COMPACT_ATOMS: atom_id res chain seq x y z
N ALA A 1 -3.83 7.70 -12.02
CA ALA A 1 -2.43 8.15 -11.86
C ALA A 1 -1.96 8.95 -13.08
N SER A 2 -1.91 8.35 -14.28
CA SER A 2 -1.40 9.02 -15.51
C SER A 2 -2.08 10.36 -15.79
N LYS A 3 -3.42 10.40 -15.73
CA LYS A 3 -4.18 11.64 -15.95
C LYS A 3 -3.85 12.72 -14.91
N ALA A 4 -3.80 12.37 -13.64
CA ALA A 4 -3.47 13.33 -12.59
C ALA A 4 -2.05 13.90 -12.76
N LEU A 5 -1.09 13.05 -13.18
CA LEU A 5 0.26 13.50 -13.50
C LEU A 5 0.30 14.46 -14.71
N MET A 6 -0.48 14.17 -15.76
CA MET A 6 -0.47 14.96 -17.00
C MET A 6 -1.24 16.27 -16.87
N ASP A 7 -2.39 16.28 -16.21
CA ASP A 7 -3.21 17.50 -16.02
C ASP A 7 -2.51 18.56 -15.17
N GLY A 8 -1.58 18.14 -14.29
CA GLY A 8 -0.93 19.01 -13.32
C GLY A 8 -1.90 19.52 -12.25
N GLY A 9 -1.43 20.32 -11.33
CA GLY A 9 -2.27 20.91 -10.27
C GLY A 9 -2.61 19.98 -9.12
N PHE A 10 -2.29 18.68 -9.22
CA PHE A 10 -2.40 17.72 -8.12
C PHE A 10 -1.01 17.47 -7.53
N THR A 11 -0.90 17.55 -6.23
CA THR A 11 0.34 17.22 -5.51
C THR A 11 0.41 15.76 -5.11
N HIS A 12 -0.76 15.15 -4.89
CA HIS A 12 -0.87 13.76 -4.43
C HIS A 12 -2.06 13.06 -5.06
N ILE A 13 -2.01 11.74 -5.07
CA ILE A 13 -3.12 10.85 -5.40
C ILE A 13 -3.36 9.95 -4.19
N LEU A 14 -4.59 9.92 -3.70
CA LEU A 14 -5.04 8.99 -2.67
C LEU A 14 -5.80 7.84 -3.31
N PHE A 15 -5.29 6.63 -3.14
CA PHE A 15 -5.98 5.39 -3.49
C PHE A 15 -6.76 4.91 -2.27
N VAL A 16 -8.00 4.53 -2.49
CA VAL A 16 -8.88 3.97 -1.46
C VAL A 16 -9.70 2.86 -2.10
N ASP A 17 -9.55 1.63 -1.62
CA ASP A 17 -10.38 0.54 -2.06
C ASP A 17 -11.79 0.67 -1.48
N THR A 18 -12.78 0.21 -2.23
CA THR A 18 -14.21 0.38 -1.86
C THR A 18 -14.65 -0.41 -0.63
N ASP A 19 -13.82 -1.36 -0.20
CA ASP A 19 -14.03 -2.22 0.96
C ASP A 19 -13.15 -1.84 2.16
N MET A 20 -12.54 -0.66 2.15
CA MET A 20 -11.79 -0.12 3.27
C MET A 20 -12.63 0.80 4.14
N GLY A 21 -12.55 0.58 5.47
CA GLY A 21 -13.09 1.49 6.48
C GLY A 21 -11.97 2.01 7.37
N PHE A 22 -11.97 3.31 7.65
CA PHE A 22 -10.95 3.96 8.46
C PHE A 22 -11.46 5.28 9.05
N ALA A 23 -10.80 5.75 10.10
CA ALA A 23 -11.05 7.09 10.64
C ALA A 23 -10.35 8.17 9.81
N VAL A 24 -10.85 9.40 9.86
CA VAL A 24 -10.23 10.57 9.19
C VAL A 24 -8.78 10.78 9.64
N SER A 25 -8.45 10.37 10.88
CA SER A 25 -7.07 10.40 11.40
C SER A 25 -6.08 9.66 10.52
N ALA A 26 -6.49 8.54 9.91
CA ALA A 26 -5.63 7.76 9.03
C ALA A 26 -5.19 8.58 7.80
N VAL A 27 -6.13 9.25 7.13
CA VAL A 27 -5.80 10.11 5.97
C VAL A 27 -4.94 11.30 6.41
N ARG A 28 -5.29 11.93 7.53
CA ARG A 28 -4.49 13.05 8.07
C ARG A 28 -3.05 12.62 8.32
N LYS A 29 -2.85 11.44 8.91
CA LYS A 29 -1.53 10.88 9.20
C LYS A 29 -0.72 10.59 7.94
N LEU A 30 -1.36 10.10 6.87
CA LEU A 30 -0.71 9.94 5.57
C LEU A 30 -0.19 11.27 5.03
N VAL A 31 -1.00 12.34 5.11
CA VAL A 31 -0.59 13.67 4.64
C VAL A 31 0.51 14.26 5.52
N GLU A 32 0.36 14.17 6.85
CA GLU A 32 1.34 14.69 7.82
C GLU A 32 2.68 13.94 7.79
N ALA A 33 2.69 12.69 7.31
CA ALA A 33 3.91 11.91 7.16
C ALA A 33 4.90 12.53 6.17
N ASP A 34 4.40 13.32 5.21
CA ASP A 34 5.21 14.01 4.19
C ASP A 34 6.22 13.06 3.51
N LYS A 35 5.71 11.95 2.98
CA LYS A 35 6.50 10.93 2.31
C LYS A 35 6.05 10.77 0.85
N PRO A 36 6.98 10.52 -0.10
CA PRO A 36 6.63 10.32 -1.51
C PRO A 36 5.62 9.19 -1.74
N VAL A 37 5.74 8.09 -0.98
CA VAL A 37 4.84 6.95 -1.01
C VAL A 37 4.60 6.49 0.42
N VAL A 38 3.36 6.59 0.88
CA VAL A 38 2.95 6.19 2.23
C VAL A 38 1.54 5.61 2.23
N GLY A 39 1.34 4.49 2.90
CA GLY A 39 0.03 3.86 3.03
C GLY A 39 -0.26 3.42 4.46
N CYS A 40 -1.50 3.04 4.74
CA CYS A 40 -1.84 2.37 5.99
C CYS A 40 -1.71 0.86 5.83
N ALA A 41 -1.02 0.21 6.76
CA ALA A 41 -1.01 -1.25 6.82
C ALA A 41 -2.39 -1.76 7.25
N TYR A 42 -3.02 -2.61 6.44
CA TYR A 42 -4.35 -3.16 6.70
C TYR A 42 -4.34 -4.69 6.67
N PRO A 43 -5.21 -5.35 7.46
CA PRO A 43 -5.28 -6.80 7.48
C PRO A 43 -5.93 -7.34 6.20
N TYR A 44 -5.49 -8.52 5.74
CA TYR A 44 -6.24 -9.27 4.75
C TYR A 44 -7.57 -9.76 5.34
N ARG A 45 -8.54 -10.11 4.47
CA ARG A 45 -9.86 -10.64 4.87
C ARG A 45 -9.84 -12.08 5.36
N THR A 46 -8.66 -12.65 5.56
CA THR A 46 -8.44 -14.00 6.08
C THR A 46 -7.76 -13.95 7.42
N VAL A 47 -8.29 -14.70 8.39
CA VAL A 47 -7.66 -14.87 9.69
C VAL A 47 -7.35 -16.35 9.89
N PRO A 48 -6.08 -16.74 9.93
CA PRO A 48 -5.69 -18.12 10.23
C PRO A 48 -5.93 -18.40 11.72
N LEU A 49 -7.13 -18.83 12.07
CA LEU A 49 -7.55 -19.05 13.46
C LEU A 49 -6.69 -20.10 14.19
N HIS A 50 -6.10 -21.04 13.47
CA HIS A 50 -5.19 -22.05 14.06
C HIS A 50 -3.91 -21.41 14.62
N ASP A 51 -3.43 -20.30 14.04
CA ASP A 51 -2.27 -19.56 14.51
C ASP A 51 -2.61 -18.54 15.62
N ALA A 52 -3.91 -18.36 15.85
CA ALA A 52 -4.43 -17.33 16.72
C ALA A 52 -4.58 -17.76 18.19
N VAL A 53 -4.50 -19.05 18.49
CA VAL A 53 -4.92 -19.63 19.77
C VAL A 53 -3.81 -19.66 20.83
N GLU A 54 -2.57 -19.39 20.48
CA GLU A 54 -1.47 -19.43 21.44
C GLU A 54 -1.29 -18.09 22.18
N GLY A 55 -1.59 -18.08 23.45
CA GLY A 55 -1.33 -17.00 24.39
C GLY A 55 -2.57 -16.27 24.92
N PRO A 56 -2.43 -15.48 25.98
CA PRO A 56 -3.53 -14.72 26.56
C PRO A 56 -3.89 -13.53 25.65
N HIS A 57 -5.11 -13.55 25.11
CA HIS A 57 -5.66 -12.46 24.33
C HIS A 57 -6.68 -11.66 25.15
N ALA A 58 -6.53 -10.33 25.18
CA ALA A 58 -7.42 -9.45 25.93
C ALA A 58 -8.85 -9.41 25.35
N SER A 59 -9.00 -9.72 24.05
CA SER A 59 -10.28 -9.76 23.35
C SER A 59 -10.14 -10.51 22.00
N ILE A 60 -11.27 -10.93 21.40
CA ILE A 60 -11.32 -11.49 20.05
C ILE A 60 -10.73 -10.50 19.02
N ARG A 61 -10.98 -9.21 19.21
CA ARG A 61 -10.41 -8.16 18.33
C ARG A 61 -8.88 -8.13 18.39
N SER A 62 -8.31 -8.21 19.60
CA SER A 62 -6.86 -8.29 19.79
C SER A 62 -6.27 -9.54 19.15
N LEU A 63 -6.95 -10.68 19.30
CA LEU A 63 -6.58 -11.93 18.67
C LEU A 63 -6.55 -11.79 17.13
N ILE A 64 -7.60 -11.27 16.52
CA ILE A 64 -7.71 -11.07 15.08
C ILE A 64 -6.60 -10.12 14.57
N SER A 65 -6.42 -8.97 15.26
CA SER A 65 -5.40 -7.98 14.90
C SER A 65 -3.97 -8.55 14.91
N GLN A 66 -3.69 -9.49 15.81
CA GLN A 66 -2.38 -10.14 15.91
C GLN A 66 -2.19 -11.32 14.95
N ALA A 67 -3.26 -12.05 14.64
CA ALA A 67 -3.21 -13.25 13.81
C ALA A 67 -3.36 -12.95 12.32
N ALA A 68 -4.13 -11.95 11.94
CA ALA A 68 -4.35 -11.62 10.53
C ALA A 68 -3.03 -11.28 9.83
N PRO A 69 -2.79 -11.77 8.60
CA PRO A 69 -1.74 -11.25 7.75
C PRO A 69 -2.13 -9.85 7.26
N TYR A 70 -1.13 -9.02 6.99
CA TYR A 70 -1.32 -7.63 6.56
C TYR A 70 -0.78 -7.39 5.15
N ALA A 71 -1.39 -6.48 4.42
CA ALA A 71 -0.97 -6.05 3.09
C ALA A 71 0.23 -5.10 3.17
N VAL A 72 1.29 -5.55 3.81
CA VAL A 72 2.56 -4.85 3.98
C VAL A 72 3.68 -5.88 4.13
N THR A 73 4.84 -5.61 3.56
CA THR A 73 6.06 -6.38 3.82
C THR A 73 7.12 -5.47 4.44
N LEU A 74 8.05 -6.07 5.16
CA LEU A 74 9.22 -5.35 5.65
C LEU A 74 10.29 -5.24 4.55
N PRO A 75 11.16 -4.24 4.61
CA PRO A 75 12.30 -4.18 3.70
C PRO A 75 13.19 -5.42 3.87
N GLU A 76 13.77 -5.88 2.77
CA GLU A 76 14.65 -7.04 2.77
C GLU A 76 15.89 -6.81 3.68
N GLY A 77 16.26 -7.82 4.44
CA GLY A 77 17.42 -7.75 5.35
C GLY A 77 17.19 -6.97 6.65
N VAL A 78 16.02 -6.37 6.85
CA VAL A 78 15.68 -5.64 8.08
C VAL A 78 15.30 -6.63 9.18
N SER A 79 16.16 -6.77 10.18
CA SER A 79 15.89 -7.59 11.37
C SER A 79 15.15 -6.82 12.47
N ASN A 80 15.37 -5.52 12.59
CA ASN A 80 14.76 -4.66 13.59
C ASN A 80 13.97 -3.54 12.92
N LEU A 81 12.64 -3.60 13.03
CA LEU A 81 11.74 -2.56 12.53
C LEU A 81 11.73 -1.37 13.52
N VAL A 82 12.08 -0.20 13.02
CA VAL A 82 11.97 1.05 13.79
C VAL A 82 10.62 1.68 13.49
N VAL A 83 9.79 1.80 14.51
CA VAL A 83 8.51 2.53 14.43
C VAL A 83 8.67 3.86 15.15
N SER A 84 8.48 4.96 14.47
CA SER A 84 8.50 6.30 15.03
C SER A 84 7.20 7.03 14.69
N ASN A 85 6.49 7.52 15.72
CA ASN A 85 5.19 8.19 15.57
C ASN A 85 4.16 7.38 14.75
N GLY A 86 4.16 6.06 14.92
CA GLY A 86 3.28 5.17 14.18
C GLY A 86 3.64 4.94 12.70
N LEU A 87 4.83 5.39 12.28
CA LEU A 87 5.35 5.24 10.92
C LEU A 87 6.58 4.34 10.91
N CYS A 88 6.70 3.48 9.92
CA CYS A 88 7.89 2.69 9.65
C CYS A 88 8.18 2.59 8.15
N GLU A 89 9.40 2.22 7.79
CA GLU A 89 9.72 1.86 6.41
C GLU A 89 9.13 0.50 6.06
N ALA A 90 8.62 0.37 4.83
CA ALA A 90 8.04 -0.84 4.29
C ALA A 90 8.78 -1.32 3.04
N GLY A 91 8.78 -2.62 2.82
CA GLY A 91 9.25 -3.25 1.59
C GLY A 91 8.23 -3.09 0.47
N SER A 92 6.97 -3.33 0.79
CA SER A 92 5.82 -3.11 -0.07
C SER A 92 4.58 -2.82 0.77
N ILE A 93 3.55 -2.26 0.15
CA ILE A 93 2.28 -1.95 0.78
C ILE A 93 1.15 -2.05 -0.25
N GLY A 94 -0.03 -2.48 0.20
CA GLY A 94 -1.21 -2.56 -0.66
C GLY A 94 -1.82 -1.19 -0.93
N THR A 95 -2.61 -1.09 -2.00
CA THR A 95 -3.28 0.15 -2.45
C THR A 95 -4.57 0.47 -1.71
N GLY A 96 -5.01 -0.38 -0.78
CA GLY A 96 -6.28 -0.22 -0.06
C GLY A 96 -6.45 1.14 0.63
N LEU A 97 -5.37 1.72 1.14
CA LEU A 97 -5.29 3.12 1.58
C LEU A 97 -3.85 3.61 1.39
N LEU A 98 -3.57 4.23 0.23
CA LEU A 98 -2.23 4.61 -0.21
C LEU A 98 -2.22 6.03 -0.75
N LEU A 99 -1.30 6.86 -0.25
CA LEU A 99 -1.02 8.21 -0.73
C LEU A 99 0.31 8.24 -1.49
N ILE A 100 0.28 8.75 -2.71
CA ILE A 100 1.45 8.89 -3.58
C ILE A 100 1.59 10.35 -4.02
N CYS A 101 2.75 10.95 -3.83
CA CYS A 101 3.01 12.27 -4.38
C CYS A 101 3.22 12.19 -5.91
N THR A 102 2.80 13.22 -6.64
CA THR A 102 2.93 13.25 -8.10
C THR A 102 4.38 13.31 -8.56
N GLU A 103 5.29 13.86 -7.75
CA GLU A 103 6.73 13.86 -8.02
C GLU A 103 7.31 12.43 -8.05
N ALA A 104 6.81 11.51 -7.20
CA ALA A 104 7.23 10.11 -7.25
C ALA A 104 6.85 9.47 -8.60
N LEU A 105 5.61 9.71 -9.06
CA LEU A 105 5.16 9.23 -10.37
C LEU A 105 5.97 9.85 -11.52
N ALA A 106 6.22 11.16 -11.46
CA ALA A 106 7.07 11.85 -12.44
C ALA A 106 8.50 11.27 -12.45
N GLY A 107 9.03 10.97 -11.27
CA GLY A 107 10.33 10.33 -11.12
C GLY A 107 10.39 8.93 -11.76
N MET A 108 9.34 8.12 -11.63
CA MET A 108 9.24 6.81 -12.28
C MET A 108 9.23 6.93 -13.80
N VAL A 109 8.52 7.91 -14.36
CA VAL A 109 8.50 8.19 -15.79
C VAL A 109 9.88 8.66 -16.26
N ALA A 110 10.50 9.61 -15.58
CA ALA A 110 11.81 10.15 -15.91
C ALA A 110 12.92 9.08 -15.91
N LYS A 111 12.83 8.12 -15.00
CA LYS A 111 13.76 6.98 -14.89
C LYS A 111 13.42 5.82 -15.83
N ARG A 112 12.33 5.93 -16.58
CA ARG A 112 11.82 4.85 -17.46
C ARG A 112 11.52 3.54 -16.73
N ALA A 113 11.14 3.63 -15.48
CA ALA A 113 10.70 2.49 -14.67
C ALA A 113 9.27 2.05 -15.01
N VAL A 114 8.57 2.77 -15.86
CA VAL A 114 7.21 2.47 -16.31
C VAL A 114 7.14 2.57 -17.83
N GLU A 115 6.38 1.65 -18.42
CA GLU A 115 6.09 1.69 -19.86
C GLU A 115 5.03 2.74 -20.14
N ASP A 116 5.13 3.39 -21.31
CA ASP A 116 4.12 4.29 -21.82
C ASP A 116 3.29 3.60 -22.92
N PHE A 117 1.99 3.82 -22.88
CA PHE A 117 1.07 3.30 -23.88
C PHE A 117 0.23 4.42 -24.46
N ARG A 118 -0.04 4.29 -25.75
CA ARG A 118 -1.13 5.02 -26.39
C ARG A 118 -2.27 4.04 -26.58
N THR A 119 -3.39 4.27 -25.88
CA THR A 119 -4.56 3.43 -26.04
C THR A 119 -5.57 4.14 -26.94
N THR A 120 -6.00 3.45 -27.98
CA THR A 120 -7.21 3.80 -28.71
C THR A 120 -8.36 2.94 -28.16
N PHE A 121 -9.13 3.47 -27.22
CA PHE A 121 -10.38 2.85 -26.82
C PHE A 121 -11.52 3.40 -27.72
N PRO A 122 -12.02 2.65 -28.70
CA PRO A 122 -13.00 3.15 -29.67
C PRO A 122 -14.38 3.45 -29.04
N TYR A 123 -14.59 3.06 -27.79
CA TYR A 123 -15.89 3.16 -27.11
C TYR A 123 -15.93 4.13 -25.93
N THR A 124 -14.84 4.82 -25.64
CA THR A 124 -14.82 5.82 -24.58
C THR A 124 -14.64 7.21 -25.20
N GLN A 125 -15.41 8.19 -24.70
CA GLN A 125 -15.22 9.62 -25.00
C GLN A 125 -13.94 10.18 -24.34
N TRP A 126 -13.05 9.31 -23.89
CA TRP A 126 -11.76 9.64 -23.31
C TRP A 126 -10.82 10.01 -24.46
N HIS A 127 -10.15 11.12 -24.31
CA HIS A 127 -9.37 11.77 -25.35
C HIS A 127 -8.36 10.82 -25.99
N HIS A 128 -8.43 10.68 -27.29
CA HIS A 128 -7.69 9.71 -28.14
C HIS A 128 -6.17 9.91 -28.19
N HIS A 129 -5.59 10.79 -27.38
CA HIS A 129 -4.18 11.16 -27.47
C HIS A 129 -3.42 11.07 -26.15
N ASP A 130 -4.07 10.57 -25.09
CA ASP A 130 -3.44 10.52 -23.79
C ASP A 130 -2.44 9.36 -23.72
N VAL A 131 -1.25 9.67 -23.25
CA VAL A 131 -0.25 8.66 -22.90
C VAL A 131 -0.62 8.09 -21.53
N TYR A 132 -0.68 6.78 -21.42
CA TYR A 132 -0.88 6.08 -20.17
C TYR A 132 0.42 5.42 -19.74
N TYR A 133 0.75 5.56 -18.46
CA TYR A 133 1.91 4.94 -17.85
C TYR A 133 1.49 3.73 -17.02
N GLY A 134 2.20 2.62 -17.19
CA GLY A 134 1.93 1.35 -16.52
C GLY A 134 2.41 1.29 -15.08
N PHE A 135 2.09 2.29 -14.26
CA PHE A 135 2.54 2.35 -12.87
C PHE A 135 2.23 1.08 -12.08
N PHE A 136 1.08 0.47 -12.34
CA PHE A 136 0.56 -0.72 -11.67
C PHE A 136 0.53 -1.97 -12.56
N HIS A 137 1.20 -1.97 -13.71
CA HIS A 137 1.31 -3.17 -14.52
C HIS A 137 2.12 -4.24 -13.78
N HIS A 138 1.67 -5.49 -13.91
CA HIS A 138 2.34 -6.62 -13.28
C HIS A 138 3.79 -6.76 -13.75
N VAL A 139 4.70 -7.02 -12.82
CA VAL A 139 6.05 -7.48 -13.13
C VAL A 139 6.14 -8.99 -12.93
N THR A 140 7.07 -9.62 -13.63
CA THR A 140 7.43 -11.02 -13.42
C THR A 140 8.79 -11.06 -12.73
N LEU A 141 8.83 -11.62 -11.53
CA LEU A 141 10.06 -11.79 -10.75
C LEU A 141 10.31 -13.29 -10.55
N ASP A 142 11.47 -13.76 -10.92
CA ASP A 142 11.87 -15.18 -10.81
C ASP A 142 10.83 -16.16 -11.40
N GLY A 143 10.19 -15.75 -12.49
CA GLY A 143 9.15 -16.53 -13.17
C GLY A 143 7.75 -16.47 -12.54
N ALA A 144 7.57 -15.73 -11.44
CA ALA A 144 6.29 -15.51 -10.78
C ALA A 144 5.69 -14.16 -11.15
N LEU A 145 4.39 -14.13 -11.44
CA LEU A 145 3.65 -12.89 -11.64
C LEU A 145 3.40 -12.22 -10.29
N VAL A 146 3.79 -10.96 -10.16
CA VAL A 146 3.62 -10.16 -8.96
C VAL A 146 2.37 -9.29 -9.11
N GLY A 147 1.56 -9.19 -8.05
CA GLY A 147 0.37 -8.35 -8.02
C GLY A 147 0.68 -6.86 -8.28
N GLU A 148 -0.34 -6.12 -8.70
CA GLU A 148 -0.23 -4.71 -9.15
C GLU A 148 0.40 -3.79 -8.10
N ASP A 149 -0.03 -3.92 -6.84
CA ASP A 149 0.46 -3.11 -5.71
C ASP A 149 1.96 -3.32 -5.49
N TYR A 150 2.34 -4.60 -5.44
CA TYR A 150 3.73 -5.00 -5.24
C TYR A 150 4.59 -4.67 -6.47
N SER A 151 4.01 -4.70 -7.66
CA SER A 151 4.67 -4.29 -8.91
C SER A 151 5.01 -2.80 -8.90
N PHE A 152 4.08 -1.96 -8.43
CA PHE A 152 4.34 -0.54 -8.20
C PHE A 152 5.46 -0.34 -7.17
N CYS A 153 5.37 -1.03 -6.04
CA CYS A 153 6.36 -0.96 -4.96
C CYS A 153 7.75 -1.38 -5.43
N HIS A 154 7.83 -2.45 -6.22
CA HIS A 154 9.07 -2.95 -6.81
C HIS A 154 9.73 -1.88 -7.69
N ARG A 155 8.99 -1.29 -8.65
CA ARG A 155 9.51 -0.24 -9.53
C ARG A 155 9.98 0.98 -8.73
N TRP A 156 9.16 1.44 -7.80
CA TRP A 156 9.51 2.61 -7.00
C TRP A 156 10.78 2.40 -6.18
N ARG A 157 10.89 1.26 -5.49
CA ARG A 157 12.04 0.98 -4.62
C ARG A 157 13.29 0.57 -5.41
N LEU A 158 13.18 -0.45 -6.24
CA LEU A 158 14.37 -1.09 -6.83
C LEU A 158 14.83 -0.39 -8.11
N GLU A 159 13.90 0.09 -8.93
CA GLU A 159 14.28 0.77 -10.18
C GLU A 159 14.47 2.27 -9.99
N CYS A 160 13.73 2.88 -9.05
CA CYS A 160 13.81 4.31 -8.79
C CYS A 160 14.64 4.67 -7.54
N GLY A 161 14.98 3.72 -6.68
CA GLY A 161 15.69 3.97 -5.43
C GLY A 161 14.85 4.74 -4.42
N GLY A 162 13.51 4.65 -4.52
CA GLY A 162 12.59 5.31 -3.62
C GLY A 162 12.35 4.53 -2.34
N THR A 163 11.74 5.17 -1.34
CA THR A 163 11.33 4.56 -0.08
C THR A 163 9.81 4.51 0.03
N ILE A 164 9.30 3.48 0.69
CA ILE A 164 7.88 3.31 1.00
C ILE A 164 7.74 3.36 2.51
N HIS A 165 6.70 4.02 2.99
CA HIS A 165 6.40 4.10 4.42
C HIS A 165 5.01 3.54 4.71
N ALA A 166 4.87 2.94 5.89
CA ALA A 166 3.61 2.40 6.39
C ALA A 166 3.21 3.05 7.70
N VAL A 167 1.98 3.54 7.78
CA VAL A 167 1.32 3.88 9.02
C VAL A 167 0.81 2.58 9.63
N VAL A 168 1.18 2.28 10.87
CA VAL A 168 0.98 0.97 11.51
C VAL A 168 0.09 1.00 12.75
N ASP A 169 -0.23 2.17 13.28
CA ASP A 169 -0.98 2.37 14.51
C ASP A 169 -2.43 2.84 14.31
N GLU A 170 -2.83 3.13 13.07
CA GLU A 170 -4.22 3.41 12.72
C GLU A 170 -5.02 2.12 12.59
N GLU A 171 -6.28 2.17 13.01
CA GLU A 171 -7.20 1.06 12.89
C GLU A 171 -7.87 1.06 11.53
N ILE A 172 -7.64 0.01 10.77
CA ILE A 172 -8.19 -0.17 9.43
C ILE A 172 -9.13 -1.37 9.42
N PHE A 173 -10.28 -1.20 8.80
CA PHE A 173 -11.30 -2.21 8.57
C PHE A 173 -11.18 -2.69 7.13
N HIS A 174 -11.01 -3.98 6.93
CA HIS A 174 -11.14 -4.60 5.61
C HIS A 174 -12.49 -5.31 5.58
N ILE A 175 -13.43 -4.71 4.87
CA ILE A 175 -14.85 -5.12 4.88
C ILE A 175 -15.04 -6.29 3.93
N GLY A 176 -15.63 -7.36 4.41
CA GLY A 176 -15.96 -8.57 3.68
C GLY A 176 -17.20 -9.22 4.30
N PRO A 177 -17.48 -10.49 4.02
CA PRO A 177 -18.55 -11.24 4.71
C PRO A 177 -18.41 -11.21 6.23
N LEU A 178 -17.15 -11.20 6.71
CA LEU A 178 -16.78 -10.87 8.07
C LEU A 178 -15.73 -9.76 8.01
N PRO A 179 -15.98 -8.58 8.60
CA PRO A 179 -15.00 -7.51 8.62
C PRO A 179 -13.80 -7.92 9.47
N VAL A 180 -12.61 -7.81 8.91
CA VAL A 180 -11.35 -7.98 9.64
C VAL A 180 -10.83 -6.61 10.04
N ILE A 181 -10.60 -6.43 11.34
CA ILE A 181 -10.23 -5.13 11.92
C ILE A 181 -8.90 -5.31 12.62
N GLY A 182 -7.95 -4.44 12.36
CA GLY A 182 -6.68 -4.53 13.05
C GLY A 182 -5.79 -3.30 12.89
N ARG A 183 -4.78 -3.27 13.76
CA ARG A 183 -3.65 -2.37 13.69
C ARG A 183 -2.39 -3.21 13.57
N TYR A 184 -1.58 -2.93 12.59
CA TYR A 184 -0.37 -3.70 12.36
C TYR A 184 0.62 -3.65 13.54
N VAL A 185 0.62 -2.54 14.27
CA VAL A 185 1.43 -2.40 15.49
C VAL A 185 1.11 -3.46 16.56
N ASP A 186 -0.12 -3.96 16.64
CA ASP A 186 -0.50 -5.01 17.60
C ASP A 186 0.14 -6.35 17.21
N ARG A 187 0.24 -6.63 15.89
CA ARG A 187 0.96 -7.80 15.36
C ARG A 187 2.46 -7.71 15.64
N LEU A 188 3.06 -6.53 15.41
CA LEU A 188 4.47 -6.30 15.70
C LEU A 188 4.81 -6.51 17.18
N LYS A 189 3.97 -6.01 18.10
CA LYS A 189 4.13 -6.20 19.55
C LYS A 189 4.02 -7.66 19.98
N ALA A 190 3.27 -8.48 19.25
CA ALA A 190 3.16 -9.92 19.48
C ALA A 190 4.37 -10.71 18.91
N GLY A 191 5.39 -10.03 18.37
CA GLY A 191 6.58 -10.67 17.79
C GLY A 191 6.33 -11.37 16.46
N LYS A 192 5.16 -11.15 15.83
CA LYS A 192 4.79 -11.70 14.52
C LYS A 192 5.07 -10.66 13.44
N ARG A 193 5.83 -11.04 12.43
CA ARG A 193 6.22 -10.19 11.29
C ARG A 193 5.54 -10.63 9.99
#